data_f7df48bc17dfb9d57171ad430ca123a1
#
_entry.id   f7df48bc17dfb9d57171ad430ca123a1
#
_cell.length_a   1.000
_cell.length_b   1.000
_cell.length_c   1.000
_cell.angle_alpha   90.00
_cell.angle_beta   90.00
_cell.angle_gamma   90.00
#
_symmetry.space_group_name_H-M   'P 1'
#
loop_
_entity.id
_entity.type
_entity.pdbx_description
1 polymer ?
#
loop_
_entity_poly.entity_id
_entity_poly.type
_entity_poly.pdbx_seq_one_letter_code
_entity_poly.pdbx_strand_id
1 'polypeptide(L)'
;KNYIPIIFMGTNGGFTSIENLIEQQQAILDTFPDQKKFLIIGLTHQTVVDEDKLDQELQEHWGKHFINLREYFSGQGVYDAGFKPKSSDLEQMKEGIVPDIIRTDAVHYKMEGYQVLGKYIYQRMIELGYIKK
;
A
#
# COMPACT_ATOMS: atom_id res chain seq x y z
N LYS A 1 -7.29 -1.93 25.62
CA LYS A 1 -6.09 -1.61 24.85
C LYS A 1 -6.46 -1.04 23.49
N ASN A 2 -5.74 -0.04 23.08
CA ASN A 2 -5.92 0.60 21.79
C ASN A 2 -4.95 0.01 20.77
N TYR A 3 -5.49 -0.66 19.77
CA TYR A 3 -4.72 -1.18 18.66
C TYR A 3 -5.01 -0.33 17.40
N ILE A 4 -4.03 -0.18 16.56
CA ILE A 4 -4.18 0.41 15.24
C ILE A 4 -3.80 -0.68 14.24
N PRO A 5 -4.78 -1.43 13.69
CA PRO A 5 -4.48 -2.44 12.69
C PRO A 5 -3.91 -1.80 11.43
N ILE A 6 -2.83 -2.40 10.92
CA ILE A 6 -2.25 -2.02 9.62
C ILE A 6 -2.28 -3.28 8.78
N ILE A 7 -3.17 -3.31 7.79
CA ILE A 7 -3.40 -4.49 6.97
C ILE A 7 -2.68 -4.36 5.65
N PHE A 8 -1.71 -5.24 5.42
CA PHE A 8 -0.92 -5.30 4.20
C PHE A 8 -0.90 -6.76 3.72
N MET A 9 -1.92 -7.13 2.94
CA MET A 9 -2.13 -8.51 2.52
C MET A 9 -2.70 -8.59 1.11
N GLY A 10 -2.49 -9.72 0.45
CA GLY A 10 -3.07 -10.02 -0.86
C GLY A 10 -2.07 -9.99 -2.01
N THR A 11 -0.85 -9.51 -1.79
CA THR A 11 0.19 -9.43 -2.82
C THR A 11 0.48 -10.79 -3.47
N ASN A 12 0.43 -11.87 -2.67
CA ASN A 12 0.65 -13.24 -3.17
C ASN A 12 -0.66 -13.93 -3.60
N GLY A 13 -1.73 -13.19 -3.79
CA GLY A 13 -3.05 -13.74 -4.11
C GLY A 13 -3.84 -14.11 -2.86
N GLY A 14 -4.61 -15.20 -2.94
CA GLY A 14 -5.46 -15.63 -1.82
C GLY A 14 -6.81 -14.95 -1.81
N PHE A 15 -7.14 -14.20 -2.85
CA PHE A 15 -8.46 -13.61 -3.06
C PHE A 15 -8.91 -13.88 -4.51
N THR A 16 -10.20 -13.80 -4.76
CA THR A 16 -10.80 -14.18 -6.06
C THR A 16 -11.36 -12.98 -6.83
N SER A 17 -11.59 -11.87 -6.14
CA SER A 17 -12.13 -10.64 -6.73
C SER A 17 -11.78 -9.47 -5.81
N ILE A 18 -11.99 -8.25 -6.28
CA ILE A 18 -11.82 -7.05 -5.45
C ILE A 18 -12.76 -7.10 -4.24
N GLU A 19 -14.01 -7.47 -4.47
CA GLU A 19 -15.00 -7.60 -3.41
C GLU A 19 -14.55 -8.64 -2.36
N ASN A 20 -14.03 -9.78 -2.82
CA ASN A 20 -13.52 -10.82 -1.92
C ASN A 20 -12.34 -10.32 -1.08
N LEU A 21 -11.43 -9.55 -1.66
CA LEU A 21 -10.31 -8.96 -0.92
C LEU A 21 -10.83 -8.01 0.16
N ILE A 22 -11.79 -7.16 -0.17
CA ILE A 22 -12.41 -6.23 0.79
C ILE A 22 -13.08 -7.00 1.92
N GLU A 23 -13.79 -8.08 1.62
CA GLU A 23 -14.40 -8.94 2.63
C GLU A 23 -13.35 -9.54 3.59
N GLN A 24 -12.22 -10.01 3.04
CA GLN A 24 -11.11 -10.53 3.85
C GLN A 24 -10.52 -9.45 4.76
N GLN A 25 -10.33 -8.25 4.24
CA GLN A 25 -9.84 -7.11 5.01
C GLN A 25 -10.81 -6.75 6.13
N GLN A 26 -12.09 -6.71 5.82
CA GLN A 26 -13.13 -6.44 6.82
C GLN A 26 -13.18 -7.54 7.90
N ALA A 27 -13.02 -8.79 7.52
CA ALA A 27 -13.00 -9.90 8.46
C ALA A 27 -11.86 -9.77 9.49
N ILE A 28 -10.70 -9.28 9.06
CA ILE A 28 -9.58 -9.00 9.97
C ILE A 28 -9.96 -7.86 10.91
N LEU A 29 -10.50 -6.76 10.38
CA LEU A 29 -10.92 -5.62 11.20
C LEU A 29 -11.96 -6.03 12.24
N ASP A 30 -12.86 -6.93 11.89
CA ASP A 30 -13.92 -7.40 12.78
C ASP A 30 -13.40 -8.15 14.01
N THR A 31 -12.13 -8.57 13.99
CA THR A 31 -11.49 -9.17 15.18
C THR A 31 -11.07 -8.14 16.22
N PHE A 32 -11.12 -6.85 15.89
CA PHE A 32 -10.75 -5.76 16.78
C PHE A 32 -12.00 -5.10 17.37
N PRO A 33 -11.97 -4.71 18.65
CA PRO A 33 -13.15 -4.12 19.31
C PRO A 33 -13.48 -2.71 18.81
N ASP A 34 -12.50 -1.98 18.25
CA ASP A 34 -12.68 -0.63 17.76
C ASP A 34 -12.07 -0.55 16.36
N GLN A 35 -12.86 -0.08 15.40
CA GLN A 35 -12.49 0.01 14.00
C GLN A 35 -12.38 1.46 13.49
N LYS A 36 -12.11 2.41 14.39
CA LYS A 36 -11.99 3.82 14.01
C LYS A 36 -10.62 4.16 13.45
N LYS A 37 -9.59 3.55 14.00
CA LYS A 37 -8.19 3.81 13.63
C LYS A 37 -7.59 2.57 13.01
N PHE A 38 -7.38 2.59 11.72
CA PHE A 38 -6.72 1.51 10.98
C PHE A 38 -6.20 2.01 9.65
N LEU A 39 -5.31 1.24 9.03
CA LEU A 39 -4.82 1.51 7.69
C LEU A 39 -4.88 0.24 6.85
N ILE A 40 -5.26 0.43 5.60
CA ILE A 40 -5.24 -0.61 4.57
C ILE A 40 -4.16 -0.20 3.57
N ILE A 41 -3.13 -1.02 3.43
CA ILE A 41 -2.03 -0.76 2.51
C ILE A 41 -2.35 -1.44 1.17
N GLY A 42 -2.28 -0.67 0.09
CA GLY A 42 -2.47 -1.19 -1.26
C GLY A 42 -1.37 -2.18 -1.65
N LEU A 43 -1.64 -2.99 -2.66
CA LEU A 43 -0.73 -4.05 -3.08
C LEU A 43 0.34 -3.50 -4.03
N THR A 44 1.55 -4.01 -3.89
CA THR A 44 2.67 -3.65 -4.78
C THR A 44 2.40 -4.13 -6.21
N HIS A 45 2.00 -5.38 -6.32
CA HIS A 45 1.70 -6.03 -7.59
C HIS A 45 0.87 -7.28 -7.33
N GLN A 46 -0.06 -7.58 -8.23
CA GLN A 46 -0.83 -8.82 -8.22
C GLN A 46 -1.38 -9.09 -9.63
N THR A 47 -1.83 -10.30 -9.88
CA THR A 47 -2.30 -10.71 -11.21
C THR A 47 -3.73 -11.26 -11.21
N VAL A 48 -4.42 -11.17 -10.06
CA VAL A 48 -5.78 -11.72 -9.92
C VAL A 48 -6.81 -10.83 -10.60
N VAL A 49 -6.66 -9.51 -10.42
CA VAL A 49 -7.58 -8.50 -10.96
C VAL A 49 -6.80 -7.34 -11.58
N ASP A 50 -7.49 -6.45 -12.29
CA ASP A 50 -6.89 -5.23 -12.81
C ASP A 50 -6.40 -4.34 -11.66
N GLU A 51 -5.12 -3.97 -11.67
CA GLU A 51 -4.48 -3.24 -10.58
C GLU A 51 -5.02 -1.83 -10.39
N ASP A 52 -5.30 -1.11 -11.48
CA ASP A 52 -5.82 0.25 -11.39
C ASP A 52 -7.23 0.26 -10.82
N LYS A 53 -8.05 -0.67 -11.26
CA LYS A 53 -9.40 -0.85 -10.73
C LYS A 53 -9.39 -1.23 -9.27
N LEU A 54 -8.48 -2.12 -8.88
CA LEU A 54 -8.30 -2.53 -7.48
C LEU A 54 -8.01 -1.32 -6.60
N ASP A 55 -7.02 -0.52 -6.96
CA ASP A 55 -6.64 0.65 -6.19
C ASP A 55 -7.78 1.68 -6.11
N GLN A 56 -8.50 1.88 -7.21
CA GLN A 56 -9.65 2.78 -7.24
C GLN A 56 -10.75 2.31 -6.29
N GLU A 57 -11.12 1.04 -6.34
CA GLU A 57 -12.19 0.50 -5.50
C GLU A 57 -11.79 0.43 -4.02
N LEU A 58 -10.53 0.14 -3.71
CA LEU A 58 -10.03 0.19 -2.33
C LEU A 58 -10.06 1.62 -1.80
N GLN A 59 -9.69 2.62 -2.63
CA GLN A 59 -9.77 4.02 -2.24
C GLN A 59 -11.22 4.45 -1.98
N GLU A 60 -12.14 4.05 -2.82
CA GLU A 60 -13.57 4.38 -2.66
C GLU A 60 -14.15 3.74 -1.41
N HIS A 61 -13.79 2.50 -1.12
CA HIS A 61 -14.34 1.76 0.01
C HIS A 61 -13.72 2.19 1.36
N TRP A 62 -12.41 2.29 1.42
CA TRP A 62 -11.71 2.55 2.68
C TRP A 62 -11.43 4.04 2.94
N GLY A 63 -11.51 4.87 1.93
CA GLY A 63 -11.34 6.32 2.04
C GLY A 63 -10.01 6.71 2.66
N LYS A 64 -10.05 7.50 3.73
CA LYS A 64 -8.86 8.01 4.44
C LYS A 64 -7.97 6.92 5.03
N HIS A 65 -8.50 5.72 5.20
CA HIS A 65 -7.75 4.58 5.76
C HIS A 65 -6.86 3.90 4.73
N PHE A 66 -7.06 4.17 3.44
CA PHE A 66 -6.32 3.53 2.37
C PHE A 66 -5.02 4.26 2.06
N ILE A 67 -3.93 3.50 1.91
CA ILE A 67 -2.67 4.00 1.38
C ILE A 67 -2.45 3.36 0.02
N ASN A 68 -2.45 4.18 -1.03
CA ASN A 68 -2.18 3.72 -2.40
C ASN A 68 -0.67 3.56 -2.58
N LEU A 69 -0.18 2.35 -2.29
CA LEU A 69 1.24 2.05 -2.31
C LEU A 69 1.85 2.16 -3.71
N ARG A 70 1.13 1.69 -4.74
CA ARG A 70 1.60 1.78 -6.12
C ARG A 70 1.76 3.23 -6.56
N GLU A 71 0.82 4.08 -6.21
CA GLU A 71 0.90 5.50 -6.53
C GLU A 71 2.14 6.13 -5.89
N TYR A 72 2.37 5.87 -4.61
CA TYR A 72 3.53 6.43 -3.91
C TYR A 72 4.85 5.91 -4.50
N PHE A 73 4.98 4.60 -4.68
CA PHE A 73 6.24 3.99 -5.16
C PHE A 73 6.38 3.94 -6.69
N SER A 74 5.41 4.42 -7.43
CA SER A 74 5.61 4.77 -8.85
C SER A 74 5.85 6.28 -9.02
N GLY A 75 6.05 7.01 -7.94
CA GLY A 75 6.25 8.44 -7.92
C GLY A 75 7.25 8.87 -6.86
N GLN A 76 6.84 9.74 -5.96
CA GLN A 76 7.71 10.37 -4.97
C GLN A 76 8.46 9.39 -4.08
N GLY A 77 7.88 8.22 -3.78
CA GLY A 77 8.51 7.24 -2.91
C GLY A 77 9.86 6.73 -3.42
N VAL A 78 10.06 6.68 -4.74
CA VAL A 78 11.35 6.30 -5.33
C VAL A 78 12.44 7.28 -4.92
N TYR A 79 12.14 8.56 -4.99
CA TYR A 79 13.07 9.64 -4.63
C TYR A 79 13.26 9.74 -3.12
N ASP A 80 12.19 9.56 -2.35
CA ASP A 80 12.27 9.55 -0.89
C ASP A 80 13.17 8.42 -0.37
N ALA A 81 13.21 7.30 -1.11
CA ALA A 81 14.09 6.17 -0.79
C ALA A 81 15.55 6.42 -1.22
N GLY A 82 15.83 7.55 -1.89
CA GLY A 82 17.18 7.92 -2.31
C GLY A 82 17.59 7.34 -3.64
N PHE A 83 16.69 6.75 -4.41
CA PHE A 83 17.03 6.17 -5.72
C PHE A 83 16.96 7.22 -6.83
N LYS A 84 17.78 7.02 -7.84
CA LYS A 84 17.75 7.79 -9.09
C LYS A 84 17.26 6.86 -10.20
N PRO A 85 15.99 6.99 -10.63
CA PRO A 85 15.44 6.10 -11.64
C PRO A 85 16.18 6.23 -12.98
N LYS A 86 16.39 5.10 -13.63
CA LYS A 86 16.92 5.01 -14.99
C LYS A 86 15.78 5.21 -15.99
N SER A 87 16.09 5.25 -17.28
CA SER A 87 15.06 5.38 -18.32
C SER A 87 14.00 4.30 -18.24
N SER A 88 14.40 3.04 -18.00
CA SER A 88 13.45 1.93 -17.85
C SER A 88 12.58 2.06 -16.62
N ASP A 89 13.12 2.59 -15.52
CA ASP A 89 12.36 2.86 -14.31
C ASP A 89 11.33 3.97 -14.54
N LEU A 90 11.74 5.05 -15.24
CA LEU A 90 10.85 6.17 -15.56
C LEU A 90 9.68 5.72 -16.43
N GLU A 91 9.90 4.80 -17.37
CA GLU A 91 8.83 4.22 -18.19
C GLU A 91 7.84 3.46 -17.32
N GLN A 92 8.33 2.64 -16.38
CA GLN A 92 7.47 1.92 -15.43
C GLN A 92 6.66 2.89 -14.57
N MET A 93 7.32 3.90 -14.00
CA MET A 93 6.67 4.91 -13.16
C MET A 93 5.56 5.65 -13.91
N LYS A 94 5.79 5.98 -15.18
CA LYS A 94 4.81 6.65 -16.03
C LYS A 94 3.53 5.83 -16.21
N GLU A 95 3.66 4.51 -16.18
CA GLU A 95 2.53 3.59 -16.29
C GLU A 95 1.92 3.20 -14.94
N GLY A 96 2.36 3.82 -13.85
CA GLY A 96 1.88 3.51 -12.50
C GLY A 96 2.42 2.20 -11.95
N ILE A 97 3.54 1.73 -12.49
CA ILE A 97 4.19 0.50 -12.05
C ILE A 97 5.33 0.86 -11.10
N VAL A 98 5.40 0.16 -9.97
CA VAL A 98 6.53 0.31 -9.05
C VAL A 98 7.80 -0.13 -9.78
N PRO A 99 8.80 0.76 -9.95
CA PRO A 99 9.95 0.46 -10.80
C PRO A 99 10.91 -0.56 -10.18
N ASP A 100 11.65 -1.24 -11.06
CA ASP A 100 12.58 -2.29 -10.66
C ASP A 100 13.67 -1.78 -9.70
N ILE A 101 14.06 -0.51 -9.81
CA ILE A 101 15.14 0.07 -9.01
C ILE A 101 14.87 -0.04 -7.51
N ILE A 102 13.60 -0.02 -7.09
CA ILE A 102 13.23 -0.08 -5.66
C ILE A 102 12.85 -1.49 -5.21
N ARG A 103 12.77 -2.45 -6.13
CA ARG A 103 12.32 -3.81 -5.83
C ARG A 103 13.46 -4.82 -5.89
N THR A 104 13.31 -5.89 -5.10
CA THR A 104 14.19 -7.07 -5.19
C THR A 104 13.60 -8.14 -6.11
N ASP A 105 12.26 -8.17 -6.21
CA ASP A 105 11.52 -9.07 -7.10
C ASP A 105 10.14 -8.43 -7.42
N ALA A 106 9.18 -9.20 -7.90
CA ALA A 106 7.88 -8.67 -8.31
C ALA A 106 7.09 -8.03 -7.16
N VAL A 107 7.33 -8.40 -5.91
CA VAL A 107 6.48 -8.03 -4.78
C VAL A 107 7.23 -7.50 -3.56
N HIS A 108 8.54 -7.65 -3.51
CA HIS A 108 9.35 -7.22 -2.37
C HIS A 108 10.18 -5.98 -2.70
N TYR A 109 10.34 -5.11 -1.70
CA TYR A 109 11.16 -3.91 -1.82
C TYR A 109 12.58 -4.15 -1.33
N LYS A 110 13.50 -3.32 -1.82
CA LYS A 110 14.82 -3.17 -1.21
C LYS A 110 14.65 -2.56 0.19
N MET A 111 15.67 -2.66 1.02
CA MET A 111 15.63 -2.15 2.41
C MET A 111 15.21 -0.68 2.46
N GLU A 112 15.76 0.15 1.58
CA GLU A 112 15.46 1.58 1.53
C GLU A 112 13.96 1.83 1.26
N GLY A 113 13.34 0.99 0.42
CA GLY A 113 11.92 1.07 0.15
C GLY A 113 11.08 0.76 1.39
N TYR A 114 11.42 -0.29 2.12
CA TYR A 114 10.72 -0.63 3.36
C TYR A 114 10.90 0.44 4.44
N GLN A 115 12.08 1.03 4.54
CA GLN A 115 12.33 2.11 5.50
C GLN A 115 11.46 3.33 5.20
N VAL A 116 11.37 3.70 3.94
CA VAL A 116 10.53 4.84 3.51
C VAL A 116 9.05 4.53 3.68
N LEU A 117 8.64 3.28 3.42
CA LEU A 117 7.26 2.86 3.65
C LEU A 117 6.89 3.01 5.14
N GLY A 118 7.78 2.60 6.03
CA GLY A 118 7.57 2.76 7.47
C GLY A 118 7.38 4.21 7.86
N LYS A 119 8.21 5.10 7.34
CA LYS A 119 8.09 6.54 7.59
C LYS A 119 6.80 7.12 7.03
N TYR A 120 6.40 6.67 5.84
CA TYR A 120 5.18 7.12 5.19
C TYR A 120 3.94 6.73 6.01
N ILE A 121 3.90 5.49 6.48
CA ILE A 121 2.82 4.98 7.34
C ILE A 121 2.77 5.78 8.64
N TYR A 122 3.91 6.01 9.28
CA TYR A 122 4.01 6.79 10.51
C TYR A 122 3.47 8.20 10.30
N GLN A 123 3.91 8.87 9.25
CA GLN A 123 3.46 10.23 8.93
C GLN A 123 1.95 10.26 8.67
N ARG A 124 1.43 9.26 7.97
CA ARG A 124 -0.01 9.17 7.70
C ARG A 124 -0.81 9.02 8.99
N MET A 125 -0.33 8.22 9.93
CA MET A 125 -0.99 8.05 11.23
C MET A 125 -1.02 9.36 12.03
N ILE A 126 0.04 10.16 11.93
CA ILE A 126 0.07 11.50 12.56
C ILE A 126 -0.97 12.41 11.89
N GLU A 127 -0.98 12.46 10.57
CA GLU A 127 -1.93 13.30 9.81
C GLU A 127 -3.38 12.95 10.12
N LEU A 128 -3.68 11.66 10.31
CA LEU A 128 -5.02 11.20 10.64
C LEU A 128 -5.36 11.39 12.12
N GLY A 129 -4.41 11.81 12.94
CA GLY A 129 -4.63 11.97 14.38
C GLY A 129 -4.68 10.64 15.13
N TYR A 130 -4.17 9.56 14.53
CA TYR A 130 -4.17 8.25 15.16
C TYR A 130 -3.12 8.15 16.27
N ILE A 131 -2.01 8.83 16.09
CA ILE A 131 -0.93 8.94 17.08
C ILE A 131 -0.50 10.39 17.19
N LYS A 132 0.12 10.72 18.30
CA LYS A 132 0.70 12.05 18.51
C LYS A 132 2.16 12.06 18.05
N LYS A 133 2.56 13.17 17.50
CA LYS A 133 3.94 13.40 17.09
C LYS A 133 4.90 13.42 18.27
#